data_73a0685ae7653aa47e6ab3462ad3215f
#
_entry.id   73a0685ae7653aa47e6ab3462ad3215f
#
_cell.length_a   1.000
_cell.length_b   1.000
_cell.length_c   1.000
_cell.angle_alpha   90.00
_cell.angle_beta   90.00
_cell.angle_gamma   90.00
#
_symmetry.space_group_name_H-M   'P 1'
#
loop_
_entity.id
_entity.type
_entity.pdbx_description
1 polymer ?
#
loop_
_entity_poly.entity_id
_entity_poly.type
_entity_poly.pdbx_seq_one_letter_code
_entity_poly.pdbx_strand_id
1 'polypeptide(L)'
;MSRVIGNRGGTWRGVVTDHGSIIPSDGSAELSWHVAADDRWYTPQNEPSLRQKWYAGFPVSETRIRIPNGDMVQRVYCVADLGGMTVIEFENESTLPVAIAVTRSDVFTTRAPAENPPQGIDLPAGSIVLPVGHKSTVRIALAHSSPHAGRLPEDTPTHQQVVRGWEAACDVASRVTVPDHTVVAGVARLRSDILLGVTAEDAAVELARLGETHHDSIVDVVESVQRLLKKEKRSKILAWDTPHQLAAAARACVLLGDDVAAGDIGASWLR
;
A
#
# COMPACT_ATOMS: atom_id res chain seq x y z
N MET A 1 -12.63 3.95 -1.13
CA MET A 1 -11.99 3.60 -2.43
C MET A 1 -10.78 2.71 -2.12
N SER A 2 -10.90 1.43 -2.45
CA SER A 2 -9.87 0.42 -2.18
C SER A 2 -8.55 0.73 -2.89
N ARG A 3 -7.41 0.41 -2.27
CA ARG A 3 -6.09 0.69 -2.84
C ARG A 3 -5.05 -0.34 -2.39
N VAL A 4 -4.07 -0.57 -3.26
CA VAL A 4 -2.92 -1.44 -2.98
C VAL A 4 -1.98 -0.79 -1.96
N ILE A 5 -1.47 -1.62 -1.06
CA ILE A 5 -0.40 -1.33 -0.12
C ILE A 5 0.73 -2.35 -0.26
N GLY A 6 1.91 -2.00 0.20
CA GLY A 6 3.10 -2.85 0.17
C GLY A 6 4.36 -2.08 0.53
N ASN A 7 5.50 -2.74 0.48
CA ASN A 7 6.81 -2.12 0.67
C ASN A 7 7.48 -1.84 -0.66
N ARG A 8 8.24 -0.76 -0.75
CA ARG A 8 9.16 -0.51 -1.85
C ARG A 8 10.17 -1.66 -1.95
N GLY A 9 10.34 -2.22 -3.15
CA GLY A 9 11.23 -3.35 -3.39
C GLY A 9 10.76 -4.72 -2.83
N GLY A 10 9.68 -4.78 -2.09
CA GLY A 10 9.07 -6.03 -1.65
C GLY A 10 8.14 -6.61 -2.72
N THR A 11 7.91 -7.92 -2.68
CA THR A 11 6.98 -8.63 -3.60
C THR A 11 5.57 -8.75 -3.05
N TRP A 12 5.40 -8.71 -1.73
CA TRP A 12 4.08 -8.81 -1.11
C TRP A 12 3.25 -7.55 -1.38
N ARG A 13 1.98 -7.77 -1.68
CA ARG A 13 0.96 -6.73 -1.85
C ARG A 13 -0.29 -7.10 -1.08
N GLY A 14 -1.04 -6.10 -0.67
CA GLY A 14 -2.39 -6.25 -0.14
C GLY A 14 -3.26 -5.11 -0.61
N VAL A 15 -4.56 -5.25 -0.45
CA VAL A 15 -5.55 -4.20 -0.74
C VAL A 15 -6.20 -3.78 0.56
N VAL A 16 -6.17 -2.49 0.86
CA VAL A 16 -7.02 -1.92 1.91
C VAL A 16 -8.35 -1.53 1.28
N THR A 17 -9.43 -2.10 1.80
CA THR A 17 -10.79 -1.81 1.35
C THR A 17 -11.24 -0.43 1.80
N ASP A 18 -12.36 0.07 1.30
CA ASP A 18 -12.93 1.36 1.70
C ASP A 18 -13.46 1.40 3.14
N HIS A 19 -13.56 0.25 3.80
CA HIS A 19 -13.87 0.12 5.23
C HIS A 19 -12.68 -0.33 6.09
N GLY A 20 -11.46 -0.39 5.52
CA GLY A 20 -10.24 -0.64 6.27
C GLY A 20 -9.87 -2.11 6.47
N SER A 21 -10.61 -3.07 5.91
CA SER A 21 -10.17 -4.47 5.85
C SER A 21 -8.96 -4.62 4.93
N ILE A 22 -8.12 -5.61 5.20
CA ILE A 22 -6.91 -5.91 4.42
C ILE A 22 -7.11 -7.24 3.72
N ILE A 23 -7.02 -7.22 2.39
CA ILE A 23 -7.06 -8.41 1.54
C ILE A 23 -5.64 -8.67 1.03
N PRO A 24 -4.93 -9.69 1.55
CA PRO A 24 -3.61 -10.06 1.07
C PRO A 24 -3.64 -10.60 -0.36
N SER A 25 -2.63 -10.31 -1.17
CA SER A 25 -2.54 -10.80 -2.56
C SER A 25 -2.04 -12.26 -2.66
N ASP A 26 -1.52 -12.82 -1.58
CA ASP A 26 -1.04 -14.20 -1.49
C ASP A 26 -2.16 -15.24 -1.30
N GLY A 27 -3.41 -14.81 -1.28
CA GLY A 27 -4.58 -15.67 -1.07
C GLY A 27 -4.85 -16.07 0.38
N SER A 28 -4.10 -15.53 1.33
CA SER A 28 -4.41 -15.73 2.75
C SER A 28 -5.69 -14.98 3.15
N ALA A 29 -6.26 -15.35 4.31
CA ALA A 29 -7.54 -14.81 4.76
C ALA A 29 -7.52 -13.28 4.92
N GLU A 30 -8.63 -12.64 4.61
CA GLU A 30 -8.86 -11.22 4.87
C GLU A 30 -8.74 -10.93 6.37
N LEU A 31 -8.09 -9.81 6.71
CA LEU A 31 -8.08 -9.26 8.04
C LEU A 31 -9.12 -8.14 8.12
N SER A 32 -10.24 -8.44 8.77
CA SER A 32 -11.29 -7.48 9.08
C SER A 32 -11.25 -7.08 10.55
N TRP A 33 -11.88 -5.98 10.89
CA TRP A 33 -11.88 -5.43 12.23
C TRP A 33 -13.25 -4.95 12.68
N HIS A 34 -13.47 -4.98 14.01
CA HIS A 34 -14.69 -4.57 14.66
C HIS A 34 -14.36 -3.85 15.96
N VAL A 35 -15.22 -2.98 16.43
CA VAL A 35 -15.05 -2.22 17.68
C VAL A 35 -16.21 -2.49 18.61
N ALA A 36 -15.90 -2.92 19.83
CA ALA A 36 -16.87 -2.91 20.92
C ALA A 36 -16.72 -1.59 21.70
N ALA A 37 -17.79 -0.82 21.73
CA ALA A 37 -17.86 0.41 22.50
C ALA A 37 -19.28 0.56 23.06
N ASP A 38 -19.37 0.94 24.32
CA ASP A 38 -20.64 0.91 25.05
C ASP A 38 -21.21 -0.52 24.99
N ASP A 39 -22.46 -0.73 24.76
CA ASP A 39 -23.09 -2.04 24.78
C ASP A 39 -23.24 -2.69 23.39
N ARG A 40 -22.48 -2.24 22.39
CA ARG A 40 -22.59 -2.81 21.03
C ARG A 40 -21.26 -2.98 20.31
N TRP A 41 -21.29 -3.82 19.28
CA TRP A 41 -20.24 -3.94 18.26
C TRP A 41 -20.53 -3.04 17.07
N TYR A 42 -19.50 -2.34 16.61
CA TYR A 42 -19.47 -1.53 15.41
C TYR A 42 -18.68 -2.30 14.35
N THR A 43 -19.33 -2.59 13.23
CA THR A 43 -18.71 -3.21 12.06
C THR A 43 -18.48 -2.14 11.01
N PRO A 44 -17.25 -1.77 10.68
CA PRO A 44 -16.95 -0.59 9.85
C PRO A 44 -17.72 -0.55 8.52
N GLN A 45 -17.86 -1.67 7.82
CA GLN A 45 -18.60 -1.75 6.56
C GLN A 45 -20.09 -1.37 6.69
N ASN A 46 -20.66 -1.43 7.89
CA ASN A 46 -22.05 -1.14 8.17
C ASN A 46 -22.26 0.23 8.85
N GLU A 47 -21.16 0.94 9.14
CA GLU A 47 -21.24 2.20 9.87
C GLU A 47 -21.35 3.41 8.93
N PRO A 48 -22.49 4.13 8.95
CA PRO A 48 -22.70 5.30 8.08
C PRO A 48 -21.74 6.46 8.35
N SER A 49 -21.12 6.47 9.53
CA SER A 49 -20.13 7.47 9.95
C SER A 49 -18.72 7.17 9.45
N LEU A 50 -18.53 6.07 8.74
CA LEU A 50 -17.23 5.67 8.23
C LEU A 50 -16.63 6.73 7.30
N ARG A 51 -15.38 7.07 7.54
CA ARG A 51 -14.58 7.99 6.72
C ARG A 51 -13.20 7.39 6.51
N GLN A 52 -12.73 7.43 5.27
CA GLN A 52 -11.38 6.96 4.93
C GLN A 52 -10.63 8.04 4.15
N LYS A 53 -9.35 8.20 4.46
CA LYS A 53 -8.41 9.04 3.70
C LYS A 53 -7.07 8.33 3.54
N TRP A 54 -6.27 8.82 2.59
CA TRP A 54 -4.89 8.41 2.35
C TRP A 54 -3.97 9.58 2.67
N TYR A 55 -2.91 9.36 3.44
CA TYR A 55 -1.98 10.42 3.84
C TYR A 55 -1.21 10.95 2.63
N ALA A 56 -1.48 12.21 2.27
CA ALA A 56 -0.83 12.91 1.14
C ALA A 56 -0.77 12.11 -0.18
N GLY A 57 -1.67 11.15 -0.38
CA GLY A 57 -1.68 10.28 -1.54
C GLY A 57 -0.77 9.05 -1.44
N PHE A 58 -0.01 8.86 -0.37
CA PHE A 58 0.84 7.69 -0.15
C PHE A 58 0.04 6.45 0.28
N PRO A 59 0.63 5.22 0.20
CA PRO A 59 -0.03 3.97 0.60
C PRO A 59 -0.08 3.80 2.13
N VAL A 60 -0.58 4.81 2.81
CA VAL A 60 -0.86 4.88 4.24
C VAL A 60 -2.29 5.36 4.40
N SER A 61 -3.18 4.49 4.86
CA SER A 61 -4.60 4.80 5.02
C SER A 61 -4.94 5.18 6.46
N GLU A 62 -5.98 5.98 6.62
CA GLU A 62 -6.66 6.21 7.89
C GLU A 62 -8.16 6.01 7.69
N THR A 63 -8.73 5.09 8.45
CA THR A 63 -10.17 4.80 8.49
C THR A 63 -10.72 5.17 9.85
N ARG A 64 -11.79 5.95 9.89
CA ARG A 64 -12.43 6.42 11.14
C ARG A 64 -13.88 5.98 11.17
N ILE A 65 -14.32 5.54 12.31
CA ILE A 65 -15.73 5.34 12.64
C ILE A 65 -16.08 6.10 13.90
N ARG A 66 -17.31 6.63 13.95
CA ARG A 66 -17.82 7.31 15.14
C ARG A 66 -18.26 6.27 16.15
N ILE A 67 -17.75 6.42 17.37
CA ILE A 67 -18.17 5.65 18.56
C ILE A 67 -18.62 6.62 19.67
N PRO A 68 -19.25 6.18 20.75
CA PRO A 68 -19.63 7.06 21.85
C PRO A 68 -18.43 7.86 22.38
N ASN A 69 -18.62 9.17 22.50
CA ASN A 69 -17.64 10.13 23.03
C ASN A 69 -16.35 10.28 22.24
N GLY A 70 -16.28 9.87 20.97
CA GLY A 70 -15.09 10.05 20.14
C GLY A 70 -15.11 9.28 18.85
N ASP A 71 -13.94 9.06 18.29
CA ASP A 71 -13.74 8.26 17.10
C ASP A 71 -12.81 7.06 17.43
N MET A 72 -13.03 5.96 16.77
CA MET A 72 -12.04 4.91 16.61
C MET A 72 -11.31 5.10 15.30
N VAL A 73 -9.98 5.16 15.35
CA VAL A 73 -9.13 5.44 14.22
C VAL A 73 -8.28 4.21 13.94
N GLN A 74 -8.39 3.67 12.74
CA GLN A 74 -7.49 2.65 12.22
C GLN A 74 -6.53 3.30 11.22
N ARG A 75 -5.22 3.01 11.33
CA ARG A 75 -4.24 3.36 10.29
C ARG A 75 -3.55 2.10 9.80
N VAL A 76 -3.42 1.97 8.48
CA VAL A 76 -2.80 0.81 7.84
C VAL A 76 -1.64 1.28 6.95
N TYR A 77 -0.49 0.64 7.12
CA TYR A 77 0.71 0.91 6.34
C TYR A 77 1.65 -0.29 6.36
N CYS A 78 2.61 -0.33 5.44
CA CYS A 78 3.60 -1.40 5.38
C CYS A 78 5.00 -0.91 5.79
N VAL A 79 5.74 -1.78 6.47
CA VAL A 79 7.15 -1.58 6.86
C VAL A 79 7.99 -2.74 6.35
N ALA A 80 9.28 -2.48 6.06
CA ALA A 80 10.18 -3.50 5.53
C ALA A 80 10.82 -4.39 6.62
N ASP A 81 10.64 -4.03 7.88
CA ASP A 81 11.19 -4.72 9.04
C ASP A 81 10.72 -6.18 9.08
N LEU A 82 11.56 -7.07 9.62
CA LEU A 82 11.31 -8.51 9.75
C LEU A 82 10.85 -9.20 8.46
N GLY A 83 11.38 -8.80 7.32
CA GLY A 83 10.99 -9.36 6.03
C GLY A 83 9.71 -8.78 5.43
N GLY A 84 9.19 -7.71 6.01
CA GLY A 84 8.00 -7.00 5.61
C GLY A 84 6.78 -7.33 6.48
N MET A 85 6.09 -6.27 6.89
CA MET A 85 4.85 -6.37 7.67
C MET A 85 3.85 -5.31 7.23
N THR A 86 2.57 -5.65 7.33
CA THR A 86 1.48 -4.66 7.33
C THR A 86 1.13 -4.33 8.76
N VAL A 87 1.42 -3.11 9.17
CA VAL A 87 1.11 -2.61 10.50
C VAL A 87 -0.28 -1.96 10.50
N ILE A 88 -1.06 -2.26 11.51
CA ILE A 88 -2.38 -1.69 11.76
C ILE A 88 -2.35 -1.04 13.15
N GLU A 89 -2.49 0.27 13.19
CA GLU A 89 -2.64 1.03 14.43
C GLU A 89 -4.13 1.26 14.69
N PHE A 90 -4.57 0.98 15.90
CA PHE A 90 -5.91 1.30 16.39
C PHE A 90 -5.78 2.32 17.53
N GLU A 91 -6.20 3.55 17.25
CA GLU A 91 -6.20 4.64 18.23
C GLU A 91 -7.63 4.95 18.69
N ASN A 92 -7.84 4.85 19.99
CA ASN A 92 -9.09 5.23 20.62
C ASN A 92 -9.06 6.71 21.00
N GLU A 93 -9.74 7.55 20.24
CA GLU A 93 -9.89 8.98 20.52
C GLU A 93 -11.06 9.28 21.49
N SER A 94 -11.82 8.26 21.92
CA SER A 94 -12.90 8.44 22.89
C SER A 94 -12.40 8.57 24.32
N THR A 95 -13.28 8.96 25.22
CA THR A 95 -13.01 9.07 26.66
C THR A 95 -13.23 7.75 27.41
N LEU A 96 -13.77 6.72 26.74
CA LEU A 96 -14.05 5.42 27.33
C LEU A 96 -13.11 4.34 26.76
N PRO A 97 -12.76 3.31 27.52
CA PRO A 97 -12.06 2.17 27.00
C PRO A 97 -12.96 1.43 25.99
N VAL A 98 -12.35 0.81 24.98
CA VAL A 98 -13.02 0.02 23.95
C VAL A 98 -12.29 -1.31 23.77
N ALA A 99 -12.86 -2.22 23.00
CA ALA A 99 -12.15 -3.41 22.52
C ALA A 99 -12.18 -3.46 20.98
N ILE A 100 -11.08 -3.91 20.40
CA ILE A 100 -10.97 -4.19 18.96
C ILE A 100 -10.95 -5.70 18.77
N ALA A 101 -11.83 -6.21 17.93
CA ALA A 101 -11.71 -7.57 17.42
C ALA A 101 -11.11 -7.54 16.02
N VAL A 102 -10.18 -8.46 15.74
CA VAL A 102 -9.64 -8.71 14.40
C VAL A 102 -9.83 -10.18 14.05
N THR A 103 -10.11 -10.46 12.78
CA THR A 103 -10.52 -11.79 12.31
C THR A 103 -9.36 -12.78 12.12
N ARG A 104 -8.14 -12.41 12.54
CA ARG A 104 -6.91 -13.24 12.43
C ARG A 104 -6.14 -13.22 13.73
N SER A 105 -5.55 -14.37 14.11
CA SER A 105 -4.67 -14.51 15.28
C SER A 105 -3.18 -14.63 14.92
N ASP A 106 -2.85 -14.82 13.66
CA ASP A 106 -1.48 -14.93 13.14
C ASP A 106 -0.86 -13.54 12.93
N VAL A 107 -0.91 -12.71 13.96
CA VAL A 107 -0.41 -11.34 13.96
C VAL A 107 0.52 -11.08 15.14
N PHE A 108 1.48 -10.18 14.96
CA PHE A 108 2.20 -9.56 16.06
C PHE A 108 1.31 -8.53 16.76
N THR A 109 1.44 -8.39 18.06
CA THR A 109 0.65 -7.43 18.84
C THR A 109 1.51 -6.67 19.84
N THR A 110 1.17 -5.41 20.12
CA THR A 110 1.79 -4.64 21.23
C THR A 110 1.15 -4.95 22.59
N ARG A 111 0.01 -5.62 22.60
CA ARG A 111 -0.74 -5.98 23.80
C ARG A 111 -1.27 -7.41 23.68
N ALA A 112 -1.24 -8.15 24.76
CA ALA A 112 -1.82 -9.50 24.80
C ALA A 112 -3.31 -9.46 24.46
N PRO A 113 -3.81 -10.39 23.62
CA PRO A 113 -5.24 -10.57 23.40
C PRO A 113 -5.99 -10.90 24.69
N ALA A 114 -7.26 -10.61 24.74
CA ALA A 114 -8.14 -11.01 25.83
C ALA A 114 -8.31 -12.53 25.84
N GLU A 115 -8.33 -13.14 27.04
CA GLU A 115 -8.45 -14.58 27.18
C GLU A 115 -9.86 -15.10 26.87
N ASN A 116 -10.87 -14.28 27.10
CA ASN A 116 -12.26 -14.65 26.90
C ASN A 116 -12.73 -14.35 25.48
N PRO A 117 -13.53 -15.25 24.86
CA PRO A 117 -14.12 -14.99 23.56
C PRO A 117 -15.05 -13.78 23.61
N PRO A 118 -15.18 -13.02 22.53
CA PRO A 118 -16.09 -11.87 22.46
C PRO A 118 -17.53 -12.32 22.59
N GLN A 119 -18.33 -11.53 23.33
CA GLN A 119 -19.77 -11.73 23.43
C GLN A 119 -20.50 -10.72 22.53
N GLY A 120 -21.67 -11.11 22.01
CA GLY A 120 -22.52 -10.22 21.23
C GLY A 120 -22.10 -9.98 19.78
N ILE A 121 -21.11 -10.73 19.29
CA ILE A 121 -20.71 -10.76 17.88
C ILE A 121 -20.30 -12.18 17.49
N ASP A 122 -20.69 -12.59 16.28
CA ASP A 122 -20.21 -13.83 15.66
C ASP A 122 -18.99 -13.53 14.81
N LEU A 123 -17.84 -14.06 15.22
CA LEU A 123 -16.55 -13.85 14.55
C LEU A 123 -15.99 -15.18 14.03
N PRO A 124 -15.24 -15.17 12.95
CA PRO A 124 -14.55 -16.35 12.44
C PRO A 124 -13.64 -16.98 13.50
N ALA A 125 -13.48 -18.29 13.42
CA ALA A 125 -12.51 -19.01 14.25
C ALA A 125 -11.10 -18.43 14.05
N GLY A 126 -10.36 -18.24 15.13
CA GLY A 126 -9.04 -17.59 15.10
C GLY A 126 -9.09 -16.05 15.23
N SER A 127 -10.25 -15.46 15.46
CA SER A 127 -10.33 -14.04 15.81
C SER A 127 -9.76 -13.78 17.20
N ILE A 128 -9.15 -12.61 17.38
CA ILE A 128 -8.63 -12.14 18.68
C ILE A 128 -9.27 -10.81 19.07
N VAL A 129 -9.33 -10.55 20.37
CA VAL A 129 -9.84 -9.29 20.92
C VAL A 129 -8.74 -8.59 21.70
N LEU A 130 -8.56 -7.31 21.43
CA LEU A 130 -7.54 -6.46 22.05
C LEU A 130 -8.22 -5.31 22.82
N PRO A 131 -7.99 -5.17 24.12
CA PRO A 131 -8.49 -4.03 24.87
C PRO A 131 -7.70 -2.77 24.51
N VAL A 132 -8.39 -1.65 24.26
CA VAL A 132 -7.79 -0.35 23.96
C VAL A 132 -8.29 0.68 24.98
N GLY A 133 -7.39 1.15 25.84
CA GLY A 133 -7.71 2.18 26.84
C GLY A 133 -8.17 3.50 26.19
N HIS A 134 -8.76 4.38 26.97
CA HIS A 134 -9.07 5.73 26.49
C HIS A 134 -7.79 6.47 26.08
N LYS A 135 -7.88 7.23 25.00
CA LYS A 135 -6.73 8.01 24.47
C LYS A 135 -5.46 7.18 24.30
N SER A 136 -5.59 5.89 23.99
CA SER A 136 -4.45 5.00 23.77
C SER A 136 -4.48 4.33 22.41
N THR A 137 -3.31 3.80 22.02
CA THR A 137 -3.11 3.12 20.75
C THR A 137 -2.67 1.68 21.00
N VAL A 138 -3.23 0.74 20.23
CA VAL A 138 -2.76 -0.63 20.11
C VAL A 138 -2.31 -0.85 18.66
N ARG A 139 -1.18 -1.52 18.49
CA ARG A 139 -0.68 -1.89 17.15
C ARG A 139 -0.68 -3.40 16.99
N ILE A 140 -1.06 -3.85 15.83
CA ILE A 140 -0.86 -5.22 15.37
C ILE A 140 -0.11 -5.20 14.04
N ALA A 141 0.51 -6.31 13.67
CA ALA A 141 1.15 -6.42 12.36
C ALA A 141 0.97 -7.81 11.77
N LEU A 142 0.65 -7.84 10.48
CA LEU A 142 0.58 -9.04 9.67
C LEU A 142 1.91 -9.21 8.93
N ALA A 143 2.61 -10.33 9.16
CA ALA A 143 3.86 -10.64 8.45
C ALA A 143 3.60 -10.96 6.97
N HIS A 144 4.52 -10.55 6.08
CA HIS A 144 4.42 -10.79 4.64
C HIS A 144 5.02 -12.14 4.21
N SER A 145 5.98 -12.67 4.97
CA SER A 145 6.74 -13.86 4.56
C SER A 145 6.22 -15.18 5.13
N SER A 146 5.55 -15.15 6.28
CA SER A 146 4.99 -16.35 6.94
C SER A 146 3.97 -15.92 7.98
N PRO A 147 2.86 -16.65 8.12
CA PRO A 147 1.94 -16.46 9.25
C PRO A 147 2.71 -16.59 10.56
N HIS A 148 2.71 -15.57 11.38
CA HIS A 148 3.44 -15.56 12.65
C HIS A 148 2.68 -14.75 13.68
N ALA A 149 2.63 -15.27 14.90
CA ALA A 149 2.09 -14.56 16.04
C ALA A 149 3.21 -14.26 17.05
N GLY A 150 3.14 -13.10 17.69
CA GLY A 150 4.14 -12.73 18.66
C GLY A 150 3.98 -11.31 19.20
N ARG A 151 5.02 -10.82 19.86
CA ARG A 151 5.08 -9.44 20.31
C ARG A 151 5.63 -8.55 19.20
N LEU A 152 4.92 -7.48 18.87
CA LEU A 152 5.40 -6.46 17.92
C LEU A 152 6.57 -5.70 18.55
N PRO A 153 7.72 -5.55 17.85
CA PRO A 153 8.85 -4.77 18.32
C PRO A 153 8.46 -3.32 18.64
N GLU A 154 9.04 -2.76 19.70
CA GLU A 154 8.71 -1.40 20.16
C GLU A 154 9.22 -0.31 19.20
N ASP A 155 10.31 -0.59 18.50
CA ASP A 155 10.95 0.25 17.50
C ASP A 155 10.30 0.18 16.11
N THR A 156 9.23 -0.60 15.94
CA THR A 156 8.46 -0.64 14.69
C THR A 156 8.06 0.78 14.26
N PRO A 157 8.36 1.19 13.01
CA PRO A 157 8.08 2.54 12.53
C PRO A 157 6.61 2.94 12.69
N THR A 158 6.37 4.20 12.96
CA THR A 158 5.03 4.79 13.02
C THR A 158 4.54 5.16 11.62
N HIS A 159 3.22 5.31 11.45
CA HIS A 159 2.64 5.78 10.18
C HIS A 159 3.26 7.10 9.68
N GLN A 160 3.60 8.04 10.60
CA GLN A 160 4.25 9.31 10.23
C GLN A 160 5.67 9.12 9.68
N GLN A 161 6.43 8.17 10.23
CA GLN A 161 7.77 7.84 9.70
C GLN A 161 7.66 7.21 8.31
N VAL A 162 6.68 6.32 8.11
CA VAL A 162 6.42 5.70 6.80
C VAL A 162 5.97 6.73 5.77
N VAL A 163 5.09 7.67 6.13
CA VAL A 163 4.70 8.78 5.24
C VAL A 163 5.90 9.59 4.79
N ARG A 164 6.79 9.98 5.74
CA ARG A 164 8.04 10.69 5.39
C ARG A 164 8.97 9.87 4.50
N GLY A 165 9.05 8.56 4.72
CA GLY A 165 9.82 7.65 3.86
C GLY A 165 9.29 7.63 2.43
N TRP A 166 7.98 7.56 2.25
CA TRP A 166 7.34 7.63 0.92
C TRP A 166 7.53 9.01 0.27
N GLU A 167 7.40 10.09 1.04
CA GLU A 167 7.65 11.45 0.55
C GLU A 167 9.08 11.56 0.01
N ALA A 168 10.07 11.15 0.79
CA ALA A 168 11.47 11.15 0.37
C ALA A 168 11.70 10.30 -0.88
N ALA A 169 11.10 9.11 -0.96
CA ALA A 169 11.24 8.24 -2.12
C ALA A 169 10.61 8.84 -3.39
N CYS A 170 9.46 9.49 -3.27
CA CYS A 170 8.78 10.12 -4.40
C CYS A 170 9.39 11.45 -4.84
N ASP A 171 10.09 12.17 -3.96
CA ASP A 171 10.72 13.46 -4.26
C ASP A 171 12.09 13.32 -4.96
N VAL A 172 12.64 12.10 -5.08
CA VAL A 172 13.91 11.84 -5.78
C VAL A 172 13.85 12.31 -7.24
N ALA A 173 12.74 12.09 -7.94
CA ALA A 173 12.61 12.46 -9.34
C ALA A 173 12.49 13.99 -9.55
N SER A 174 11.61 14.60 -8.79
CA SER A 174 11.34 16.05 -8.80
C SER A 174 10.25 16.36 -7.78
N ARG A 175 10.38 17.46 -7.09
CA ARG A 175 9.32 17.95 -6.23
C ARG A 175 8.27 18.70 -7.05
N VAL A 176 7.01 18.31 -6.89
CA VAL A 176 5.88 19.02 -7.52
C VAL A 176 5.28 19.95 -6.49
N THR A 177 5.35 21.26 -6.77
CA THR A 177 4.78 22.29 -5.90
C THR A 177 3.76 23.10 -6.70
N VAL A 178 2.49 22.84 -6.43
CA VAL A 178 1.37 23.59 -7.00
C VAL A 178 0.38 23.94 -5.89
N PRO A 179 -0.44 25.00 -6.04
CA PRO A 179 -1.39 25.39 -5.01
C PRO A 179 -2.48 24.36 -4.73
N ASP A 180 -2.81 23.52 -5.71
CA ASP A 180 -3.83 22.47 -5.57
C ASP A 180 -3.25 21.22 -4.91
N HIS A 181 -3.58 21.00 -3.65
CA HIS A 181 -3.16 19.84 -2.88
C HIS A 181 -3.68 18.51 -3.45
N THR A 182 -4.79 18.52 -4.20
CA THR A 182 -5.34 17.33 -4.85
C THR A 182 -4.42 16.83 -5.95
N VAL A 183 -3.84 17.75 -6.72
CA VAL A 183 -2.85 17.45 -7.76
C VAL A 183 -1.57 16.88 -7.13
N VAL A 184 -1.06 17.52 -6.06
CA VAL A 184 0.13 17.04 -5.35
C VAL A 184 -0.09 15.61 -4.84
N ALA A 185 -1.21 15.36 -4.17
CA ALA A 185 -1.56 14.03 -3.67
C ALA A 185 -1.77 13.02 -4.82
N GLY A 186 -2.31 13.45 -5.95
CA GLY A 186 -2.45 12.63 -7.16
C GLY A 186 -1.10 12.18 -7.73
N VAL A 187 -0.12 13.09 -7.82
CA VAL A 187 1.24 12.76 -8.27
C VAL A 187 1.94 11.82 -7.28
N ALA A 188 1.84 12.09 -5.98
CA ALA A 188 2.39 11.23 -4.94
C ALA A 188 1.80 9.82 -5.00
N ARG A 189 0.50 9.72 -5.24
CA ARG A 189 -0.21 8.45 -5.44
C ARG A 189 0.34 7.68 -6.64
N LEU A 190 0.41 8.32 -7.82
CA LEU A 190 0.91 7.68 -9.03
C LEU A 190 2.35 7.18 -8.85
N ARG A 191 3.22 7.99 -8.26
CA ARG A 191 4.62 7.60 -8.00
C ARG A 191 4.72 6.43 -7.03
N SER A 192 3.97 6.46 -5.95
CA SER A 192 3.96 5.34 -5.00
C SER A 192 3.36 4.06 -5.60
N ASP A 193 2.34 4.17 -6.46
CA ASP A 193 1.78 3.02 -7.18
C ASP A 193 2.80 2.43 -8.17
N ILE A 194 3.60 3.28 -8.85
CA ILE A 194 4.73 2.88 -9.70
C ILE A 194 5.80 2.14 -8.87
N LEU A 195 6.23 2.72 -7.75
CA LEU A 195 7.22 2.11 -6.87
C LEU A 195 6.74 0.79 -6.22
N LEU A 196 5.44 0.59 -6.14
CA LEU A 196 4.83 -0.67 -5.73
C LEU A 196 4.67 -1.67 -6.88
N GLY A 197 5.00 -1.31 -8.11
CA GLY A 197 4.83 -2.17 -9.28
C GLY A 197 3.38 -2.40 -9.70
N VAL A 198 2.49 -1.47 -9.36
CA VAL A 198 1.04 -1.59 -9.63
C VAL A 198 0.67 -1.07 -11.02
N THR A 199 1.60 -0.44 -11.72
CA THR A 199 1.34 0.29 -12.96
C THR A 199 1.84 -0.40 -14.21
N ALA A 200 1.27 0.06 -15.34
CA ALA A 200 1.51 -0.45 -16.69
C ALA A 200 2.91 -0.10 -17.25
N GLU A 201 3.17 -0.58 -18.45
CA GLU A 201 4.41 -0.49 -19.22
C GLU A 201 4.97 0.94 -19.41
N ASP A 202 4.13 1.98 -19.31
CA ASP A 202 4.54 3.39 -19.41
C ASP A 202 5.31 3.92 -18.19
N ALA A 203 5.41 3.13 -17.12
CA ALA A 203 6.04 3.55 -15.87
C ALA A 203 7.58 3.63 -15.95
N ALA A 204 8.22 3.06 -16.97
CA ALA A 204 9.69 2.96 -17.06
C ALA A 204 10.40 4.32 -16.95
N VAL A 205 9.85 5.37 -17.56
CA VAL A 205 10.43 6.72 -17.50
C VAL A 205 10.39 7.28 -16.08
N GLU A 206 9.26 7.10 -15.39
CA GLU A 206 9.11 7.62 -14.04
C GLU A 206 9.89 6.78 -13.02
N LEU A 207 10.00 5.46 -13.21
CA LEU A 207 10.87 4.59 -12.41
C LEU A 207 12.34 5.03 -12.53
N ALA A 208 12.83 5.29 -13.75
CA ALA A 208 14.17 5.80 -13.97
C ALA A 208 14.41 7.17 -13.29
N ARG A 209 13.42 8.08 -13.34
CA ARG A 209 13.47 9.37 -12.62
C ARG A 209 13.47 9.21 -11.11
N LEU A 210 12.80 8.19 -10.59
CA LEU A 210 12.76 7.87 -9.17
C LEU A 210 14.03 7.15 -8.67
N GLY A 211 15.03 6.95 -9.55
CA GLY A 211 16.31 6.35 -9.19
C GLY A 211 16.27 4.82 -9.10
N GLU A 212 15.24 4.18 -9.63
CA GLU A 212 15.12 2.71 -9.70
C GLU A 212 15.97 2.16 -10.87
N THR A 213 17.30 2.34 -10.78
CA THR A 213 18.23 2.01 -11.88
C THR A 213 18.50 0.52 -12.08
N HIS A 214 18.13 -0.31 -11.10
CA HIS A 214 18.37 -1.76 -11.11
C HIS A 214 17.10 -2.57 -10.96
N HIS A 215 15.95 -1.97 -11.17
CA HIS A 215 14.69 -2.68 -10.99
C HIS A 215 14.43 -3.55 -12.22
N ASP A 216 14.24 -4.86 -12.00
CA ASP A 216 13.90 -5.84 -13.04
C ASP A 216 12.73 -5.37 -13.92
N SER A 217 11.79 -4.60 -13.36
CA SER A 217 10.66 -4.02 -14.07
C SER A 217 11.05 -3.02 -15.17
N ILE A 218 12.18 -2.28 -15.07
CA ILE A 218 12.61 -1.40 -16.16
C ILE A 218 13.18 -2.24 -17.30
N VAL A 219 13.99 -3.23 -16.97
CA VAL A 219 14.54 -4.19 -17.94
C VAL A 219 13.41 -4.95 -18.61
N ASP A 220 12.45 -5.45 -17.84
CA ASP A 220 11.28 -6.17 -18.34
C ASP A 220 10.41 -5.30 -19.26
N VAL A 221 10.24 -4.01 -18.95
CA VAL A 221 9.50 -3.07 -19.82
C VAL A 221 10.25 -2.84 -21.13
N VAL A 222 11.57 -2.60 -21.09
CA VAL A 222 12.38 -2.42 -22.30
C VAL A 222 12.36 -3.68 -23.17
N GLU A 223 12.49 -4.86 -22.57
CA GLU A 223 12.40 -6.14 -23.28
C GLU A 223 11.00 -6.40 -23.84
N SER A 224 9.94 -6.04 -23.10
CA SER A 224 8.56 -6.19 -23.56
C SER A 224 8.28 -5.33 -24.77
N VAL A 225 8.73 -4.07 -24.75
CA VAL A 225 8.63 -3.15 -25.88
C VAL A 225 9.42 -3.66 -27.09
N GLN A 226 10.62 -4.18 -26.87
CA GLN A 226 11.41 -4.80 -27.96
C GLN A 226 10.73 -6.05 -28.55
N ARG A 227 10.08 -6.87 -27.71
CA ARG A 227 9.30 -8.04 -28.15
C ARG A 227 8.07 -7.63 -28.97
N LEU A 228 7.35 -6.60 -28.51
CA LEU A 228 6.20 -6.02 -29.23
C LEU A 228 6.61 -5.53 -30.62
N LEU A 229 7.70 -4.77 -30.71
CA LEU A 229 8.24 -4.31 -32.00
C LEU A 229 8.53 -5.43 -32.97
N LYS A 230 9.15 -6.52 -32.49
CA LYS A 230 9.44 -7.69 -33.36
C LYS A 230 8.15 -8.35 -33.84
N LYS A 231 7.11 -8.39 -33.01
CA LYS A 231 5.79 -8.94 -33.34
C LYS A 231 5.06 -8.07 -34.36
N GLU A 232 5.04 -6.76 -34.15
CA GLU A 232 4.36 -5.80 -35.02
C GLU A 232 5.02 -5.69 -36.41
N LYS A 233 6.36 -5.72 -36.48
CA LYS A 233 7.07 -5.81 -37.74
C LYS A 233 6.67 -7.02 -38.57
N ARG A 234 6.34 -8.16 -37.93
CA ARG A 234 5.84 -9.36 -38.63
C ARG A 234 4.40 -9.22 -39.07
N SER A 235 3.56 -8.55 -38.30
CA SER A 235 2.13 -8.39 -38.60
C SER A 235 1.81 -7.23 -39.52
N LYS A 236 2.77 -6.31 -39.76
CA LYS A 236 2.60 -5.03 -40.50
C LYS A 236 1.47 -4.14 -39.96
N ILE A 237 1.07 -4.37 -38.73
CA ILE A 237 0.05 -3.58 -38.03
C ILE A 237 0.72 -2.99 -36.80
N LEU A 238 0.74 -1.65 -36.69
CA LEU A 238 1.17 -0.92 -35.49
C LEU A 238 -0.04 -0.71 -34.58
N ALA A 239 0.07 -1.07 -33.31
CA ALA A 239 -0.92 -0.69 -32.33
C ALA A 239 -0.84 0.83 -32.07
N TRP A 240 -1.97 1.44 -31.75
CA TRP A 240 -2.08 2.89 -31.57
C TRP A 240 -1.10 3.49 -30.55
N ASP A 241 -0.80 2.76 -29.48
CA ASP A 241 0.04 3.16 -28.36
C ASP A 241 1.53 2.82 -28.51
N THR A 242 1.90 1.99 -29.50
CA THR A 242 3.29 1.55 -29.74
C THR A 242 4.31 2.70 -29.89
N PRO A 243 4.04 3.80 -30.62
CA PRO A 243 4.96 4.92 -30.69
C PRO A 243 5.24 5.57 -29.34
N HIS A 244 4.20 5.66 -28.49
CA HIS A 244 4.33 6.22 -27.16
C HIS A 244 5.18 5.35 -26.22
N GLN A 245 4.93 4.03 -26.22
CA GLN A 245 5.69 3.04 -25.47
C GLN A 245 7.17 3.01 -25.87
N LEU A 246 7.45 3.10 -27.18
CA LEU A 246 8.80 3.19 -27.71
C LEU A 246 9.55 4.44 -27.25
N ALA A 247 8.89 5.60 -27.35
CA ALA A 247 9.46 6.85 -26.89
C ALA A 247 9.73 6.82 -25.38
N ALA A 248 8.83 6.23 -24.60
CA ALA A 248 8.99 6.03 -23.16
C ALA A 248 10.18 5.12 -22.84
N ALA A 249 10.30 3.96 -23.51
CA ALA A 249 11.41 3.03 -23.33
C ALA A 249 12.76 3.63 -23.71
N ALA A 250 12.85 4.29 -24.86
CA ALA A 250 14.08 4.97 -25.30
C ALA A 250 14.50 6.05 -24.30
N ARG A 251 13.55 6.85 -23.80
CA ARG A 251 13.82 7.87 -22.79
C ARG A 251 14.26 7.28 -21.46
N ALA A 252 13.70 6.15 -21.05
CA ALA A 252 14.14 5.43 -19.85
C ALA A 252 15.59 4.96 -20.00
N CYS A 253 15.98 4.38 -21.14
CA CYS A 253 17.36 3.99 -21.42
C CYS A 253 18.33 5.17 -21.32
N VAL A 254 18.01 6.32 -21.92
CA VAL A 254 18.82 7.54 -21.80
C VAL A 254 18.98 7.98 -20.34
N LEU A 255 17.91 7.95 -19.56
CA LEU A 255 17.96 8.32 -18.14
C LEU A 255 18.80 7.36 -17.30
N LEU A 256 18.90 6.10 -17.72
CA LEU A 256 19.75 5.07 -17.09
C LEU A 256 21.19 5.10 -17.60
N GLY A 257 21.52 5.96 -18.56
CA GLY A 257 22.86 6.04 -19.18
C GLY A 257 23.13 4.95 -20.20
N ASP A 258 22.10 4.24 -20.67
CA ASP A 258 22.22 3.23 -21.74
C ASP A 258 21.85 3.83 -23.10
N ASP A 259 22.76 4.63 -23.64
CA ASP A 259 22.58 5.29 -24.94
C ASP A 259 22.55 4.29 -26.10
N VAL A 260 23.17 3.10 -25.96
CA VAL A 260 23.17 2.05 -26.99
C VAL A 260 21.78 1.45 -27.12
N ALA A 261 21.16 1.03 -26.03
CA ALA A 261 19.79 0.51 -26.04
C ALA A 261 18.79 1.56 -26.52
N ALA A 262 18.96 2.84 -26.13
CA ALA A 262 18.15 3.94 -26.61
C ALA A 262 18.26 4.13 -28.14
N GLY A 263 19.48 4.05 -28.69
CA GLY A 263 19.77 4.13 -30.12
C GLY A 263 19.14 2.96 -30.88
N ASP A 264 19.22 1.75 -30.36
CA ASP A 264 18.64 0.54 -30.96
C ASP A 264 17.12 0.59 -31.04
N ILE A 265 16.47 1.10 -29.98
CA ILE A 265 15.02 1.31 -29.94
C ILE A 265 14.63 2.36 -31.00
N GLY A 266 15.33 3.50 -31.07
CA GLY A 266 15.09 4.56 -32.05
C GLY A 266 15.31 4.09 -33.49
N ALA A 267 16.41 3.40 -33.76
CA ALA A 267 16.71 2.85 -35.08
C ALA A 267 15.71 1.77 -35.54
N SER A 268 15.15 1.05 -34.58
CA SER A 268 14.09 0.05 -34.83
C SER A 268 12.78 0.67 -35.26
N TRP A 269 12.51 1.89 -34.87
CA TRP A 269 11.29 2.62 -35.21
C TRP A 269 11.35 3.30 -36.58
N LEU A 270 12.56 3.73 -36.99
CA LEU A 270 12.79 4.43 -38.26
C LEU A 270 12.85 3.50 -39.48
N ARG A 271 12.83 2.19 -39.30
CA ARG A 271 12.85 1.15 -40.34
C ARG A 271 11.50 0.51 -40.59
#